data_d1265ee113fc2fc29dbac2b795a6bbf2
#
_entry.id   d1265ee113fc2fc29dbac2b795a6bbf2
#
_cell.length_a   1.000
_cell.length_b   1.000
_cell.length_c   1.000
_cell.angle_alpha   90.00
_cell.angle_beta   90.00
_cell.angle_gamma   90.00
#
_symmetry.space_group_name_H-M   'P 1'
#
loop_
_entity.id
_entity.type
_entity.pdbx_description
1 polymer ?
#
loop_
_entity_poly.entity_id
_entity_poly.type
_entity_poly.pdbx_seq_one_letter_code
_entity_poly.pdbx_strand_id
1 'polypeptide(L)'
;MQFFPAALQNLADQFARLPGIGGKTAQRLAFHVLSLNLEDAEEFAGAILEAKRTVKHCPCCQNLTDRELCPICDDDTRDHSLICVVAEPKDVIAMERSREFKGVYHVLHGVISPLNHVTQDDIRIKELLQRVAKGDVREIVMATNPDTEGEATAMYISRLLRPMETKVTRLAYGISVGSQLEYADEVTLARALEGRREI
;
A
#
# COMPACT_ATOMS: atom_id res chain seq x y z
N MET A 1 -9.32 34.59 22.97
CA MET A 1 -9.78 35.52 21.92
C MET A 1 -9.76 34.77 20.61
N GLN A 2 -10.91 34.71 19.94
CA GLN A 2 -11.04 34.06 18.63
C GLN A 2 -10.69 35.13 17.58
N PHE A 3 -9.52 35.02 16.96
CA PHE A 3 -9.02 36.02 15.99
C PHE A 3 -9.57 35.80 14.56
N PHE A 4 -10.18 34.65 14.31
CA PHE A 4 -10.72 34.28 13.00
C PHE A 4 -12.23 34.13 13.04
N PRO A 5 -12.95 34.36 11.92
CA PRO A 5 -14.30 33.93 11.76
C PRO A 5 -14.47 32.45 12.03
N ALA A 6 -15.58 32.04 12.64
CA ALA A 6 -15.80 30.63 13.03
C ALA A 6 -15.66 29.64 11.86
N ALA A 7 -16.12 30.02 10.66
CA ALA A 7 -16.02 29.21 9.47
C ALA A 7 -14.55 28.97 9.05
N LEU A 8 -13.70 30.01 9.13
CA LEU A 8 -12.28 29.90 8.82
C LEU A 8 -11.54 29.04 9.84
N GLN A 9 -11.87 29.21 11.13
CA GLN A 9 -11.29 28.37 12.17
C GLN A 9 -11.65 26.89 11.98
N ASN A 10 -12.92 26.60 11.70
CA ASN A 10 -13.38 25.23 11.43
C ASN A 10 -12.63 24.61 10.24
N LEU A 11 -12.46 25.35 9.14
CA LEU A 11 -11.71 24.87 7.98
C LEU A 11 -10.24 24.57 8.33
N ALA A 12 -9.59 25.46 9.08
CA ALA A 12 -8.22 25.23 9.56
C ALA A 12 -8.12 24.00 10.48
N ASP A 13 -9.11 23.81 11.35
CA ASP A 13 -9.16 22.65 12.24
C ASP A 13 -9.32 21.34 11.45
N GLN A 14 -10.11 21.32 10.36
CA GLN A 14 -10.19 20.13 9.49
C GLN A 14 -8.86 19.83 8.81
N PHE A 15 -8.14 20.82 8.31
CA PHE A 15 -6.81 20.62 7.75
C PHE A 15 -5.80 20.12 8.80
N ALA A 16 -5.86 20.62 10.04
CA ALA A 16 -4.99 20.20 11.13
C ALA A 16 -5.19 18.72 11.55
N ARG A 17 -6.32 18.10 11.19
CA ARG A 17 -6.57 16.66 11.41
C ARG A 17 -5.84 15.76 10.42
N LEU A 18 -5.32 16.31 9.32
CA LEU A 18 -4.60 15.54 8.32
C LEU A 18 -3.20 15.17 8.83
N PRO A 19 -2.73 13.92 8.63
CA PRO A 19 -1.40 13.49 9.05
C PRO A 19 -0.31 14.41 8.49
N GLY A 20 0.63 14.83 9.33
CA GLY A 20 1.74 15.70 8.93
C GLY A 20 1.38 17.18 8.75
N ILE A 21 0.12 17.58 8.95
CA ILE A 21 -0.31 18.98 8.87
C ILE A 21 -0.36 19.59 10.26
N GLY A 22 0.62 20.46 10.57
CA GLY A 22 0.63 21.25 11.81
C GLY A 22 -0.26 22.51 11.70
N GLY A 23 -0.59 23.09 12.85
CA GLY A 23 -1.53 24.24 12.94
C GLY A 23 -1.18 25.42 12.02
N LYS A 24 0.10 25.79 11.86
CA LYS A 24 0.52 26.87 10.95
C LYS A 24 0.23 26.53 9.48
N THR A 25 0.51 25.30 9.08
CA THR A 25 0.22 24.81 7.71
C THR A 25 -1.27 24.74 7.47
N ALA A 26 -2.05 24.23 8.43
CA ALA A 26 -3.50 24.17 8.37
C ALA A 26 -4.12 25.56 8.16
N GLN A 27 -3.68 26.56 8.90
CA GLN A 27 -4.12 27.95 8.71
C GLN A 27 -3.79 28.47 7.31
N ARG A 28 -2.55 28.23 6.82
CA ARG A 28 -2.16 28.64 5.45
C ARG A 28 -3.03 28.00 4.39
N LEU A 29 -3.37 26.71 4.53
CA LEU A 29 -4.25 26.00 3.63
C LEU A 29 -5.68 26.59 3.68
N ALA A 30 -6.19 26.89 4.87
CA ALA A 30 -7.51 27.51 5.01
C ALA A 30 -7.57 28.90 4.34
N PHE A 31 -6.56 29.75 4.51
CA PHE A 31 -6.46 31.02 3.81
C PHE A 31 -6.35 30.86 2.30
N HIS A 32 -5.62 29.85 1.83
CA HIS A 32 -5.52 29.56 0.40
C HIS A 32 -6.91 29.20 -0.19
N VAL A 33 -7.66 28.32 0.47
CA VAL A 33 -9.03 28.00 0.04
C VAL A 33 -9.93 29.23 -0.02
N LEU A 34 -9.82 30.16 0.94
CA LEU A 34 -10.55 31.43 0.90
C LEU A 34 -10.14 32.35 -0.27
N SER A 35 -8.93 32.20 -0.79
CA SER A 35 -8.48 32.97 -1.96
C SER A 35 -8.94 32.41 -3.30
N LEU A 36 -9.46 31.17 -3.32
CA LEU A 36 -10.06 30.57 -4.51
C LEU A 36 -11.40 31.26 -4.81
N ASN A 37 -11.81 31.21 -6.08
CA ASN A 37 -13.20 31.53 -6.42
C ASN A 37 -14.13 30.42 -5.91
N LEU A 38 -15.44 30.67 -5.89
CA LEU A 38 -16.38 29.70 -5.35
C LEU A 38 -16.42 28.40 -6.15
N GLU A 39 -16.32 28.47 -7.46
CA GLU A 39 -16.31 27.30 -8.37
C GLU A 39 -15.15 26.35 -8.08
N ASP A 40 -13.93 26.86 -7.98
CA ASP A 40 -12.74 26.05 -7.63
C ASP A 40 -12.84 25.44 -6.23
N ALA A 41 -13.42 26.17 -5.27
CA ALA A 41 -13.63 25.67 -3.93
C ALA A 41 -14.69 24.54 -3.88
N GLU A 42 -15.76 24.66 -4.67
CA GLU A 42 -16.80 23.63 -4.83
C GLU A 42 -16.22 22.40 -5.54
N GLU A 43 -15.41 22.57 -6.60
CA GLU A 43 -14.72 21.48 -7.28
C GLU A 43 -13.81 20.71 -6.30
N PHE A 44 -13.00 21.42 -5.53
CA PHE A 44 -12.11 20.79 -4.52
C PHE A 44 -12.91 20.01 -3.47
N ALA A 45 -13.97 20.60 -2.91
CA ALA A 45 -14.83 19.93 -1.95
C ALA A 45 -15.54 18.72 -2.58
N GLY A 46 -16.00 18.85 -3.82
CA GLY A 46 -16.62 17.81 -4.62
C GLY A 46 -15.71 16.63 -4.84
N ALA A 47 -14.45 16.86 -5.21
CA ALA A 47 -13.45 15.81 -5.43
C ALA A 47 -13.21 14.97 -4.16
N ILE A 48 -13.15 15.60 -2.98
CA ILE A 48 -13.01 14.88 -1.71
C ILE A 48 -14.21 13.95 -1.47
N LEU A 49 -15.43 14.48 -1.66
CA LEU A 49 -16.66 13.73 -1.43
C LEU A 49 -16.82 12.58 -2.44
N GLU A 50 -16.50 12.83 -3.70
CA GLU A 50 -16.60 11.83 -4.76
C GLU A 50 -15.60 10.69 -4.53
N ALA A 51 -14.34 11.00 -4.27
CA ALA A 51 -13.34 9.99 -3.94
C ALA A 51 -13.78 9.11 -2.76
N LYS A 52 -14.33 9.72 -1.70
CA LYS A 52 -14.80 8.99 -0.53
C LYS A 52 -16.02 8.11 -0.79
N ARG A 53 -16.88 8.48 -1.74
CA ARG A 53 -18.11 7.76 -2.09
C ARG A 53 -17.88 6.65 -3.11
N THR A 54 -16.99 6.87 -4.07
CA THR A 54 -16.83 5.98 -5.23
C THR A 54 -15.69 4.97 -5.06
N VAL A 55 -14.59 5.38 -4.41
CA VAL A 55 -13.44 4.50 -4.24
C VAL A 55 -13.74 3.42 -3.19
N LYS A 56 -13.61 2.17 -3.61
CA LYS A 56 -13.84 0.96 -2.81
C LYS A 56 -12.68 -0.03 -2.98
N HIS A 57 -12.71 -1.12 -2.25
CA HIS A 57 -11.75 -2.21 -2.44
C HIS A 57 -12.21 -3.10 -3.61
N CYS A 58 -11.27 -3.44 -4.49
CA CYS A 58 -11.48 -4.45 -5.52
C CYS A 58 -11.80 -5.79 -4.86
N PRO A 59 -12.91 -6.46 -5.19
CA PRO A 59 -13.31 -7.71 -4.55
C PRO A 59 -12.32 -8.87 -4.79
N CYS A 60 -11.47 -8.76 -5.83
CA CYS A 60 -10.48 -9.76 -6.16
C CYS A 60 -9.16 -9.56 -5.41
N CYS A 61 -8.58 -8.37 -5.47
CA CYS A 61 -7.20 -8.12 -4.98
C CYS A 61 -7.12 -7.18 -3.79
N GLN A 62 -8.23 -6.64 -3.33
CA GLN A 62 -8.32 -5.65 -2.24
C GLN A 62 -7.62 -4.31 -2.54
N ASN A 63 -7.10 -4.07 -3.74
CA ASN A 63 -6.61 -2.74 -4.13
C ASN A 63 -7.76 -1.74 -4.27
N LEU A 64 -7.46 -0.46 -4.30
CA LEU A 64 -8.47 0.58 -4.50
C LEU A 64 -8.96 0.60 -5.95
N THR A 65 -10.28 0.80 -6.13
CA THR A 65 -10.94 0.92 -7.43
C THR A 65 -12.23 1.71 -7.33
N ASP A 66 -12.60 2.40 -8.39
CA ASP A 66 -13.90 3.04 -8.61
C ASP A 66 -14.82 2.19 -9.52
N ARG A 67 -14.32 1.04 -10.00
CA ARG A 67 -15.01 0.09 -10.90
C ARG A 67 -15.36 -1.21 -10.19
N GLU A 68 -15.98 -2.15 -10.90
CA GLU A 68 -16.27 -3.48 -10.39
C GLU A 68 -14.97 -4.23 -10.05
N LEU A 69 -14.02 -4.30 -11.00
CA LEU A 69 -12.64 -4.76 -10.79
C LEU A 69 -11.66 -3.61 -10.97
N CYS A 70 -10.51 -3.68 -10.33
CA CYS A 70 -9.44 -2.72 -10.60
C CYS A 70 -8.80 -3.01 -11.98
N PRO A 71 -8.16 -2.02 -12.63
CA PRO A 71 -7.59 -2.18 -13.96
C PRO A 71 -6.58 -3.34 -14.08
N ILE A 72 -5.93 -3.71 -12.99
CA ILE A 72 -4.96 -4.81 -12.96
C ILE A 72 -5.65 -6.19 -12.94
N CYS A 73 -6.76 -6.31 -12.20
CA CYS A 73 -7.52 -7.55 -12.15
C CYS A 73 -8.41 -7.77 -13.37
N ASP A 74 -8.73 -6.70 -14.10
CA ASP A 74 -9.54 -6.68 -15.32
C ASP A 74 -8.70 -6.89 -16.60
N ASP A 75 -7.37 -6.93 -16.47
CA ASP A 75 -6.43 -7.08 -17.58
C ASP A 75 -6.10 -8.56 -17.81
N ASP A 76 -6.74 -9.16 -18.83
CA ASP A 76 -6.54 -10.54 -19.25
C ASP A 76 -5.12 -10.84 -19.81
N THR A 77 -4.31 -9.81 -20.08
CA THR A 77 -2.93 -9.99 -20.54
C THR A 77 -1.96 -10.33 -19.42
N ARG A 78 -2.40 -10.19 -18.16
CA ARG A 78 -1.59 -10.48 -16.98
C ARG A 78 -1.64 -11.96 -16.58
N ASP A 79 -0.57 -12.41 -15.95
CA ASP A 79 -0.51 -13.76 -15.38
C ASP A 79 -1.22 -13.82 -14.04
N HIS A 80 -2.47 -14.23 -14.05
CA HIS A 80 -3.29 -14.35 -12.84
C HIS A 80 -2.87 -15.50 -11.92
N SER A 81 -1.97 -16.40 -12.36
CA SER A 81 -1.38 -17.44 -11.52
C SER A 81 -0.21 -16.95 -10.66
N LEU A 82 0.26 -15.71 -10.91
CA LEU A 82 1.37 -15.06 -10.18
C LEU A 82 0.82 -13.87 -9.39
N ILE A 83 0.82 -13.97 -8.07
CA ILE A 83 0.27 -12.92 -7.18
C ILE A 83 1.40 -12.28 -6.37
N CYS A 84 1.54 -10.95 -6.46
CA CYS A 84 2.41 -10.16 -5.58
C CYS A 84 1.60 -9.63 -4.40
N VAL A 85 1.97 -10.01 -3.18
CA VAL A 85 1.31 -9.59 -1.95
C VAL A 85 2.04 -8.41 -1.35
N VAL A 86 1.35 -7.30 -1.22
CA VAL A 86 1.86 -6.01 -0.70
C VAL A 86 1.08 -5.58 0.54
N ALA A 87 1.69 -4.71 1.36
CA ALA A 87 1.05 -4.20 2.56
C ALA A 87 -0.03 -3.14 2.25
N GLU A 88 0.26 -2.21 1.34
CA GLU A 88 -0.61 -1.05 1.09
C GLU A 88 -0.83 -0.79 -0.42
N PRO A 89 -1.92 -0.10 -0.79
CA PRO A 89 -2.19 0.26 -2.20
C PRO A 89 -1.07 1.06 -2.87
N LYS A 90 -0.36 1.90 -2.12
CA LYS A 90 0.80 2.67 -2.62
C LYS A 90 1.94 1.78 -3.11
N ASP A 91 2.09 0.59 -2.53
CA ASP A 91 3.14 -0.36 -2.89
C ASP A 91 2.86 -0.97 -4.28
N VAL A 92 1.58 -1.18 -4.63
CA VAL A 92 1.18 -1.55 -6.00
C VAL A 92 1.66 -0.51 -7.00
N ILE A 93 1.47 0.78 -6.69
CA ILE A 93 1.91 1.88 -7.57
C ILE A 93 3.44 1.86 -7.73
N ALA A 94 4.18 1.58 -6.65
CA ALA A 94 5.63 1.49 -6.69
C ALA A 94 6.11 0.33 -7.57
N MET A 95 5.49 -0.85 -7.44
CA MET A 95 5.79 -2.03 -8.26
C MET A 95 5.45 -1.80 -9.75
N GLU A 96 4.29 -1.23 -10.06
CA GLU A 96 3.86 -0.95 -11.42
C GLU A 96 4.76 0.06 -12.16
N ARG A 97 5.41 0.96 -11.44
CA ARG A 97 6.40 1.90 -12.03
C ARG A 97 7.59 1.18 -12.65
N SER A 98 7.96 0.00 -12.18
CA SER A 98 9.05 -0.79 -12.76
C SER A 98 8.68 -1.34 -14.14
N ARG A 99 7.39 -1.59 -14.41
CA ARG A 99 6.84 -2.25 -15.60
C ARG A 99 7.33 -3.68 -15.86
N GLU A 100 8.05 -4.26 -14.89
CA GLU A 100 8.64 -5.60 -14.99
C GLU A 100 7.70 -6.70 -14.49
N PHE A 101 6.81 -6.39 -13.54
CA PHE A 101 5.91 -7.37 -12.97
C PHE A 101 4.69 -7.58 -13.88
N LYS A 102 4.50 -8.81 -14.34
CA LYS A 102 3.41 -9.19 -15.25
C LYS A 102 2.28 -9.95 -14.58
N GLY A 103 2.39 -10.21 -13.29
CA GLY A 103 1.35 -10.83 -12.47
C GLY A 103 0.29 -9.83 -11.99
N VAL A 104 -0.50 -10.28 -11.04
CA VAL A 104 -1.53 -9.50 -10.35
C VAL A 104 -1.16 -9.29 -8.89
N TYR A 105 -1.89 -8.45 -8.17
CA TYR A 105 -1.57 -8.11 -6.78
C TYR A 105 -2.62 -8.61 -5.80
N HIS A 106 -2.23 -8.62 -4.53
CA HIS A 106 -3.14 -8.68 -3.39
C HIS A 106 -2.66 -7.70 -2.31
N VAL A 107 -3.56 -6.81 -1.87
CA VAL A 107 -3.26 -5.77 -0.89
C VAL A 107 -3.79 -6.19 0.47
N LEU A 108 -2.90 -6.26 1.46
CA LEU A 108 -3.24 -6.68 2.81
C LEU A 108 -3.92 -5.58 3.65
N HIS A 109 -3.72 -4.31 3.31
CA HIS A 109 -4.11 -3.14 4.11
C HIS A 109 -3.46 -3.09 5.49
N GLY A 110 -2.21 -3.53 5.58
CA GLY A 110 -1.39 -3.50 6.79
C GLY A 110 -0.47 -4.70 6.91
N VAL A 111 0.17 -4.80 8.05
CA VAL A 111 1.01 -5.92 8.47
C VAL A 111 0.62 -6.33 9.90
N ILE A 112 0.91 -7.55 10.30
CA ILE A 112 0.73 -8.01 11.69
C ILE A 112 1.66 -7.19 12.57
N SER A 113 1.10 -6.41 13.49
CA SER A 113 1.83 -5.50 14.37
C SER A 113 1.28 -5.58 15.80
N PRO A 114 1.84 -6.41 16.67
CA PRO A 114 1.41 -6.52 18.07
C PRO A 114 1.53 -5.19 18.81
N LEU A 115 2.54 -4.37 18.48
CA LEU A 115 2.75 -3.06 19.11
C LEU A 115 1.62 -2.07 18.77
N ASN A 116 1.04 -2.18 17.57
CA ASN A 116 -0.06 -1.35 17.10
C ASN A 116 -1.42 -2.05 17.24
N HIS A 117 -1.49 -3.18 17.95
CA HIS A 117 -2.69 -4.00 18.14
C HIS A 117 -3.33 -4.46 16.83
N VAL A 118 -2.54 -4.64 15.76
CA VAL A 118 -2.99 -5.17 14.47
C VAL A 118 -2.75 -6.67 14.43
N THR A 119 -3.83 -7.42 14.34
CA THR A 119 -3.82 -8.89 14.27
C THR A 119 -3.98 -9.37 12.82
N GLN A 120 -3.87 -10.68 12.60
CA GLN A 120 -4.12 -11.29 11.29
C GLN A 120 -5.57 -11.11 10.79
N ASP A 121 -6.52 -10.85 11.70
CA ASP A 121 -7.93 -10.68 11.36
C ASP A 121 -8.27 -9.24 10.94
N ASP A 122 -7.37 -8.29 11.23
CA ASP A 122 -7.53 -6.88 10.87
C ASP A 122 -7.05 -6.59 9.44
N ILE A 123 -6.27 -7.49 8.86
CA ILE A 123 -5.70 -7.36 7.50
C ILE A 123 -6.25 -8.43 6.56
N ARG A 124 -6.08 -8.25 5.25
CA ARG A 124 -6.75 -9.04 4.19
C ARG A 124 -6.08 -10.38 3.87
N ILE A 125 -5.65 -11.12 4.91
CA ILE A 125 -5.08 -12.48 4.76
C ILE A 125 -6.16 -13.49 4.38
N LYS A 126 -7.34 -13.41 4.99
CA LYS A 126 -8.45 -14.34 4.72
C LYS A 126 -8.88 -14.31 3.25
N GLU A 127 -8.98 -13.12 2.67
CA GLU A 127 -9.31 -12.91 1.27
C GLU A 127 -8.22 -13.47 0.34
N LEU A 128 -6.94 -13.34 0.73
CA LEU A 128 -5.82 -13.96 0.01
C LEU A 128 -5.97 -15.49 -0.03
N LEU A 129 -6.17 -16.11 1.14
CA LEU A 129 -6.32 -17.57 1.24
C LEU A 129 -7.53 -18.08 0.43
N GLN A 130 -8.65 -17.37 0.49
CA GLN A 130 -9.84 -17.70 -0.30
C GLN A 130 -9.58 -17.60 -1.82
N ARG A 131 -8.78 -16.61 -2.23
CA ARG A 131 -8.39 -16.43 -3.62
C ARG A 131 -7.49 -17.57 -4.09
N VAL A 132 -6.49 -17.94 -3.30
CA VAL A 132 -5.60 -19.06 -3.61
C VAL A 132 -6.37 -20.38 -3.69
N ALA A 133 -7.30 -20.62 -2.76
CA ALA A 133 -8.10 -21.85 -2.73
C ALA A 133 -9.06 -22.00 -3.94
N LYS A 134 -9.42 -20.91 -4.61
CA LYS A 134 -10.37 -20.89 -5.74
C LYS A 134 -9.68 -20.89 -7.11
N GLY A 135 -8.39 -20.57 -7.19
CA GLY A 135 -7.70 -20.35 -8.46
C GLY A 135 -6.45 -21.20 -8.61
N ASP A 136 -5.96 -21.29 -9.84
CA ASP A 136 -4.69 -21.95 -10.17
C ASP A 136 -3.50 -21.02 -9.90
N VAL A 137 -3.28 -20.69 -8.61
CA VAL A 137 -2.18 -19.82 -8.20
C VAL A 137 -0.90 -20.64 -8.07
N ARG A 138 0.07 -20.38 -8.97
CA ARG A 138 1.37 -21.07 -8.99
C ARG A 138 2.36 -20.48 -8.01
N GLU A 139 2.37 -19.15 -7.88
CA GLU A 139 3.36 -18.45 -7.06
C GLU A 139 2.78 -17.23 -6.37
N ILE A 140 3.11 -17.10 -5.11
CA ILE A 140 2.90 -15.90 -4.29
C ILE A 140 4.25 -15.24 -4.05
N VAL A 141 4.42 -14.00 -4.50
CA VAL A 141 5.60 -13.18 -4.20
C VAL A 141 5.27 -12.28 -3.03
N MET A 142 5.91 -12.49 -1.89
CA MET A 142 5.76 -11.62 -0.73
C MET A 142 6.58 -10.34 -0.91
N ALA A 143 5.90 -9.20 -0.92
CA ALA A 143 6.47 -7.87 -1.14
C ALA A 143 6.08 -6.88 -0.02
N THR A 144 5.86 -7.39 1.20
CA THR A 144 5.78 -6.55 2.41
C THR A 144 7.13 -5.91 2.69
N ASN A 145 7.16 -4.81 3.45
CA ASN A 145 8.42 -4.14 3.78
C ASN A 145 9.43 -5.08 4.45
N PRO A 146 10.75 -4.86 4.25
CA PRO A 146 11.82 -5.67 4.84
C PRO A 146 12.12 -5.28 6.29
N ASP A 147 11.07 -4.99 7.08
CA ASP A 147 11.12 -4.73 8.50
C ASP A 147 10.61 -5.94 9.32
N THR A 148 10.71 -5.87 10.62
CA THR A 148 10.34 -6.98 11.52
C THR A 148 8.87 -7.41 11.36
N GLU A 149 7.95 -6.45 11.19
CA GLU A 149 6.52 -6.71 11.08
C GLU A 149 6.17 -7.29 9.70
N GLY A 150 6.76 -6.73 8.63
CA GLY A 150 6.59 -7.24 7.27
C GLY A 150 7.16 -8.64 7.09
N GLU A 151 8.31 -8.95 7.71
CA GLU A 151 8.90 -10.30 7.71
C GLU A 151 8.02 -11.30 8.48
N ALA A 152 7.58 -10.93 9.69
CA ALA A 152 6.71 -11.78 10.48
C ALA A 152 5.40 -12.07 9.73
N THR A 153 4.82 -11.07 9.06
CA THR A 153 3.62 -11.20 8.23
C THR A 153 3.86 -12.14 7.04
N ALA A 154 4.99 -11.98 6.33
CA ALA A 154 5.35 -12.85 5.22
C ALA A 154 5.53 -14.31 5.66
N MET A 155 6.23 -14.53 6.78
CA MET A 155 6.41 -15.86 7.35
C MET A 155 5.08 -16.49 7.80
N TYR A 156 4.19 -15.71 8.41
CA TYR A 156 2.86 -16.17 8.81
C TYR A 156 2.04 -16.63 7.60
N ILE A 157 1.95 -15.80 6.57
CA ILE A 157 1.23 -16.12 5.32
C ILE A 157 1.84 -17.35 4.64
N SER A 158 3.17 -17.45 4.56
CA SER A 158 3.86 -18.60 3.99
C SER A 158 3.50 -19.92 4.70
N ARG A 159 3.37 -19.90 6.03
CA ARG A 159 2.93 -21.08 6.80
C ARG A 159 1.49 -21.48 6.48
N LEU A 160 0.59 -20.52 6.31
CA LEU A 160 -0.81 -20.77 5.97
C LEU A 160 -0.97 -21.34 4.54
N LEU A 161 -0.11 -20.91 3.61
CA LEU A 161 -0.14 -21.35 2.20
C LEU A 161 0.55 -22.70 1.97
N ARG A 162 1.40 -23.16 2.92
CA ARG A 162 2.13 -24.44 2.78
C ARG A 162 1.24 -25.65 2.47
N PRO A 163 0.06 -25.83 3.11
CA PRO A 163 -0.83 -26.96 2.80
C PRO A 163 -1.49 -26.89 1.41
N MET A 164 -1.44 -25.72 0.76
CA MET A 164 -2.02 -25.50 -0.58
C MET A 164 -1.01 -25.77 -1.70
N GLU A 165 0.22 -26.22 -1.36
CA GLU A 165 1.30 -26.49 -2.31
C GLU A 165 1.67 -25.32 -3.23
N THR A 166 1.25 -24.10 -2.88
CA THR A 166 1.56 -22.88 -3.63
C THR A 166 2.99 -22.44 -3.32
N LYS A 167 3.79 -22.18 -4.35
CA LYS A 167 5.14 -21.64 -4.19
C LYS A 167 5.08 -20.24 -3.59
N VAL A 168 5.78 -20.02 -2.48
CA VAL A 168 5.90 -18.70 -1.84
C VAL A 168 7.33 -18.22 -1.95
N THR A 169 7.53 -17.07 -2.56
CA THR A 169 8.83 -16.39 -2.71
C THR A 169 8.82 -15.04 -2.01
N ARG A 170 9.98 -14.45 -1.84
CA ARG A 170 10.19 -13.14 -1.24
C ARG A 170 10.97 -12.27 -2.22
N LEU A 171 10.68 -10.97 -2.26
CA LEU A 171 11.55 -10.04 -2.99
C LEU A 171 12.97 -10.14 -2.44
N ALA A 172 13.94 -10.18 -3.35
CA ALA A 172 15.34 -10.25 -2.98
C ALA A 172 15.77 -8.97 -2.24
N TYR A 173 16.63 -9.15 -1.25
CA TYR A 173 17.33 -8.06 -0.60
C TYR A 173 18.62 -7.78 -1.36
N GLY A 174 18.98 -6.50 -1.47
CA GLY A 174 20.19 -6.13 -2.18
C GLY A 174 20.61 -4.69 -1.97
N ILE A 175 21.81 -4.39 -2.44
CA ILE A 175 22.35 -3.04 -2.47
C ILE A 175 21.64 -2.28 -3.60
N SER A 176 21.22 -1.07 -3.33
CA SER A 176 20.52 -0.25 -4.33
C SER A 176 21.44 0.05 -5.51
N VAL A 177 20.91 -0.10 -6.73
CA VAL A 177 21.65 0.20 -7.96
C VAL A 177 22.07 1.67 -7.97
N GLY A 178 23.36 1.91 -8.22
CA GLY A 178 23.94 3.26 -8.21
C GLY A 178 24.39 3.77 -6.84
N SER A 179 24.15 3.03 -5.74
CA SER A 179 24.73 3.35 -4.44
C SER A 179 26.16 2.84 -4.32
N GLN A 180 26.96 3.52 -3.52
CA GLN A 180 28.32 3.05 -3.18
C GLN A 180 28.23 2.08 -2.01
N LEU A 181 29.06 1.03 -2.02
CA LEU A 181 29.05 -0.04 -1.03
C LEU A 181 29.31 0.47 0.39
N GLU A 182 30.12 1.52 0.53
CA GLU A 182 30.47 2.13 1.81
C GLU A 182 29.30 2.79 2.56
N TYR A 183 28.19 3.10 1.85
CA TYR A 183 26.99 3.70 2.47
C TYR A 183 25.93 2.66 2.83
N ALA A 184 26.15 1.39 2.50
CA ALA A 184 25.21 0.33 2.88
C ALA A 184 25.43 -0.03 4.37
N ASP A 185 24.33 -0.13 5.11
CA ASP A 185 24.37 -0.60 6.50
C ASP A 185 24.71 -2.09 6.59
N GLU A 186 25.16 -2.52 7.78
CA GLU A 186 25.62 -3.90 8.03
C GLU A 186 24.54 -4.95 7.75
N VAL A 187 23.27 -4.65 8.03
CA VAL A 187 22.14 -5.57 7.82
C VAL A 187 21.88 -5.74 6.32
N THR A 188 21.88 -4.66 5.57
CA THR A 188 21.76 -4.66 4.11
C THR A 188 22.89 -5.45 3.46
N LEU A 189 24.14 -5.27 3.92
CA LEU A 189 25.30 -6.02 3.42
C LEU A 189 25.18 -7.51 3.72
N ALA A 190 24.80 -7.87 4.96
CA ALA A 190 24.61 -9.26 5.34
C ALA A 190 23.54 -9.96 4.48
N ARG A 191 22.39 -9.30 4.27
CA ARG A 191 21.32 -9.82 3.41
C ARG A 191 21.73 -9.93 1.95
N ALA A 192 22.49 -8.97 1.43
CA ALA A 192 23.01 -9.02 0.07
C ALA A 192 24.01 -10.18 -0.12
N LEU A 193 24.85 -10.46 0.88
CA LEU A 193 25.76 -11.60 0.87
C LEU A 193 25.04 -12.95 0.93
N GLU A 194 23.98 -13.06 1.74
CA GLU A 194 23.12 -14.25 1.79
C GLU A 194 22.44 -14.51 0.43
N GLY A 195 21.93 -13.45 -0.20
CA GLY A 195 21.22 -13.51 -1.48
C GLY A 195 22.11 -13.45 -2.73
N ARG A 196 23.46 -13.56 -2.58
CA ARG A 196 24.41 -13.51 -3.71
C ARG A 196 24.13 -14.58 -4.76
N ARG A 197 24.31 -14.25 -6.02
CA ARG A 197 24.13 -15.16 -7.17
C ARG A 197 25.45 -15.39 -7.87
N GLU A 198 25.56 -16.55 -8.49
CA GLU A 198 26.63 -16.85 -9.45
C GLU A 198 26.45 -16.01 -10.73
N ILE A 199 27.54 -15.51 -11.30
CA ILE A 199 27.58 -14.70 -12.53
C ILE A 199 28.14 -15.52 -13.69
#